data_a4d3de65bae48e239199abfb491c1cfa
#
_entry.id   a4d3de65bae48e239199abfb491c1cfa
#
_cell.length_a   1.000
_cell.length_b   1.000
_cell.length_c   1.000
_cell.angle_alpha   90.00
_cell.angle_beta   90.00
_cell.angle_gamma   90.00
#
_symmetry.space_group_name_H-M   'P 1'
#
loop_
_entity.id
_entity.type
_entity.pdbx_description
1 polymer ?
#
loop_
_entity_poly.entity_id
_entity_poly.type
_entity_poly.pdbx_seq_one_letter_code
_entity_poly.pdbx_strand_id
1 'polypeptide(L)'
;MRNDLVRIAGISCALLAAVLTALVVRRWDPLISYDDGVARDLHAHAVTHPGVTHLARVLSDWVWDPWTMRALAVAACLLLWWRGDRHRAMRVAVAALVASVVQQGLKALVGRERPEWPDPVDSAHFAAYPSGHAMTATVVCGTLLWLLPEKTPRAGAAAAWILAVVSVLGVGLTRLYLGVHWFSDVLAGWLLGVALVALVTQWRPRSGRPPASPGAPGPA
;
A
#
# COMPACT_ATOMS: atom_id res chain seq x y z
N MET A 1 23.58 -1.93 -6.36
CA MET A 1 23.04 -0.56 -6.22
C MET A 1 21.48 -0.51 -6.26
N ARG A 2 20.77 -0.85 -7.35
CA ARG A 2 19.29 -0.72 -7.39
C ARG A 2 18.57 -1.59 -6.32
N ASN A 3 19.00 -2.82 -6.13
CA ASN A 3 18.40 -3.71 -5.12
C ASN A 3 18.69 -3.28 -3.68
N ASP A 4 19.86 -2.70 -3.42
CA ASP A 4 20.21 -2.21 -2.09
C ASP A 4 19.42 -0.96 -1.73
N LEU A 5 19.19 -0.06 -2.70
CA LEU A 5 18.33 1.11 -2.51
C LEU A 5 16.87 0.71 -2.17
N VAL A 6 16.31 -0.27 -2.89
CA VAL A 6 14.95 -0.76 -2.60
C VAL A 6 14.89 -1.40 -1.22
N ARG A 7 15.93 -2.16 -0.83
CA ARG A 7 16.00 -2.78 0.51
C ARG A 7 16.10 -1.72 1.60
N ILE A 8 16.98 -0.73 1.43
CA ILE A 8 17.13 0.37 2.40
C ILE A 8 15.81 1.14 2.53
N ALA A 9 15.19 1.53 1.41
CA ALA A 9 13.91 2.21 1.42
C ALA A 9 12.82 1.38 2.15
N GLY A 10 12.75 0.07 1.86
CA GLY A 10 11.79 -0.82 2.52
C GLY A 10 12.01 -0.90 4.04
N ILE A 11 13.26 -1.07 4.48
CA ILE A 11 13.59 -1.11 5.91
C ILE A 11 13.29 0.24 6.57
N SER A 12 13.70 1.35 5.96
CA SER A 12 13.41 2.69 6.48
C SER A 12 11.92 2.94 6.61
N CYS A 13 11.12 2.58 5.61
CA CYS A 13 9.66 2.70 5.68
C CYS A 13 9.06 1.80 6.77
N ALA A 14 9.57 0.58 6.96
CA ALA A 14 9.10 -0.30 8.03
C ALA A 14 9.42 0.27 9.42
N LEU A 15 10.63 0.81 9.63
CA LEU A 15 11.02 1.45 10.89
C LEU A 15 10.19 2.71 11.15
N LEU A 16 10.01 3.56 10.15
CA LEU A 16 9.17 4.76 10.28
C LEU A 16 7.70 4.39 10.59
N ALA A 17 7.16 3.36 9.94
CA ALA A 17 5.83 2.85 10.24
C ALA A 17 5.72 2.33 11.68
N ALA A 18 6.74 1.63 12.18
CA ALA A 18 6.78 1.14 13.56
C ALA A 18 6.81 2.28 14.56
N VAL A 19 7.66 3.31 14.34
CA VAL A 19 7.70 4.53 15.17
C VAL A 19 6.34 5.24 15.14
N LEU A 20 5.78 5.45 13.95
CA LEU A 20 4.47 6.09 13.81
C LEU A 20 3.37 5.32 14.55
N THR A 21 3.37 3.99 14.42
CA THR A 21 2.43 3.13 15.17
C THR A 21 2.58 3.32 16.69
N ALA A 22 3.82 3.35 17.19
CA ALA A 22 4.08 3.59 18.62
C ALA A 22 3.57 4.96 19.08
N LEU A 23 3.77 6.01 18.28
CA LEU A 23 3.29 7.37 18.60
C LEU A 23 1.75 7.43 18.61
N VAL A 24 1.09 6.77 17.64
CA VAL A 24 -0.37 6.70 17.59
C VAL A 24 -0.92 5.94 18.81
N VAL A 25 -0.36 4.76 19.12
CA VAL A 25 -0.80 3.95 20.28
C VAL A 25 -0.59 4.68 21.60
N ARG A 26 0.51 5.44 21.73
CA ARG A 26 0.81 6.26 22.92
C ARG A 26 0.04 7.57 22.94
N ARG A 27 -0.75 7.88 21.92
CA ARG A 27 -1.50 9.15 21.78
C ARG A 27 -0.59 10.37 21.99
N TRP A 28 0.57 10.37 21.33
CA TRP A 28 1.52 11.47 21.46
C TRP A 28 0.90 12.80 21.00
N ASP A 29 0.72 13.73 21.93
CA ASP A 29 -0.06 14.96 21.75
C ASP A 29 0.30 15.77 20.49
N PRO A 30 1.58 15.99 20.14
CA PRO A 30 1.89 16.75 18.92
C PRO A 30 1.38 16.09 17.64
N LEU A 31 1.43 14.74 17.54
CA LEU A 31 0.91 14.01 16.38
C LEU A 31 -0.63 14.05 16.34
N ILE A 32 -1.27 13.83 17.47
CA ILE A 32 -2.74 13.85 17.56
C ILE A 32 -3.27 15.26 17.24
N SER A 33 -2.65 16.31 17.78
CA SER A 33 -3.03 17.70 17.47
C SER A 33 -2.84 18.04 15.99
N TYR A 34 -1.78 17.51 15.35
CA TYR A 34 -1.57 17.68 13.92
C TYR A 34 -2.64 16.95 13.09
N ASP A 35 -2.94 15.68 13.45
CA ASP A 35 -4.00 14.90 12.83
C ASP A 35 -5.36 15.63 12.90
N ASP A 36 -5.70 16.14 14.09
CA ASP A 36 -6.92 16.91 14.34
C ASP A 36 -6.97 18.21 13.52
N GLY A 37 -5.87 18.94 13.45
CA GLY A 37 -5.77 20.17 12.67
C GLY A 37 -6.04 19.91 11.19
N VAL A 38 -5.30 18.96 10.60
CA VAL A 38 -5.46 18.59 9.18
C VAL A 38 -6.89 18.10 8.89
N ALA A 39 -7.44 17.27 9.77
CA ALA A 39 -8.79 16.73 9.57
C ALA A 39 -9.86 17.82 9.62
N ARG A 40 -9.79 18.77 10.58
CA ARG A 40 -10.74 19.90 10.68
C ARG A 40 -10.67 20.82 9.46
N ASP A 41 -9.47 21.19 9.02
CA ASP A 41 -9.31 22.11 7.88
C ASP A 41 -9.86 21.49 6.61
N LEU A 42 -9.56 20.23 6.35
CA LEU A 42 -10.05 19.52 5.15
C LEU A 42 -11.55 19.28 5.21
N HIS A 43 -12.10 18.92 6.38
CA HIS A 43 -13.54 18.73 6.55
C HIS A 43 -14.32 20.03 6.35
N ALA A 44 -13.87 21.14 6.94
CA ALA A 44 -14.50 22.45 6.73
C ALA A 44 -14.55 22.85 5.25
N HIS A 45 -13.49 22.54 4.49
CA HIS A 45 -13.48 22.75 3.05
C HIS A 45 -14.43 21.78 2.33
N ALA A 46 -14.48 20.51 2.72
CA ALA A 46 -15.30 19.49 2.09
C ALA A 46 -16.81 19.78 2.22
N VAL A 47 -17.26 20.27 3.37
CA VAL A 47 -18.65 20.65 3.62
C VAL A 47 -19.08 21.80 2.69
N THR A 48 -18.20 22.78 2.44
CA THR A 48 -18.51 23.95 1.64
C THR A 48 -18.32 23.77 0.13
N HIS A 49 -17.71 22.64 -0.32
CA HIS A 49 -17.42 22.37 -1.73
C HIS A 49 -17.99 21.02 -2.21
N PRO A 50 -19.33 20.91 -2.34
CA PRO A 50 -20.00 19.63 -2.63
C PRO A 50 -19.55 18.98 -3.95
N GLY A 51 -19.16 19.76 -4.96
CA GLY A 51 -18.65 19.23 -6.23
C GLY A 51 -17.30 18.51 -6.07
N VAL A 52 -16.38 19.09 -5.30
CA VAL A 52 -15.07 18.46 -5.00
C VAL A 52 -15.29 17.23 -4.13
N THR A 53 -16.18 17.31 -3.17
CA THR A 53 -16.53 16.18 -2.29
C THR A 53 -17.13 15.02 -3.07
N HIS A 54 -18.02 15.29 -4.03
CA HIS A 54 -18.57 14.27 -4.93
C HIS A 54 -17.45 13.61 -5.77
N LEU A 55 -16.57 14.41 -6.37
CA LEU A 55 -15.41 13.88 -7.11
C LEU A 55 -14.51 13.00 -6.22
N ALA A 56 -14.22 13.45 -5.00
CA ALA A 56 -13.41 12.70 -4.05
C ALA A 56 -14.05 11.35 -3.70
N ARG A 57 -15.38 11.28 -3.51
CA ARG A 57 -16.11 10.03 -3.32
C ARG A 57 -16.01 9.13 -4.53
N VAL A 58 -16.30 9.63 -5.74
CA VAL A 58 -16.21 8.82 -6.97
C VAL A 58 -14.81 8.21 -7.13
N LEU A 59 -13.77 9.00 -6.92
CA LEU A 59 -12.40 8.52 -7.01
C LEU A 59 -12.07 7.50 -5.92
N SER A 60 -12.50 7.74 -4.68
CA SER A 60 -12.23 6.88 -3.53
C SER A 60 -13.00 5.57 -3.58
N ASP A 61 -14.28 5.60 -3.98
CA ASP A 61 -15.18 4.46 -3.82
C ASP A 61 -15.28 3.60 -5.08
N TRP A 62 -14.84 4.11 -6.24
CA TRP A 62 -14.90 3.38 -7.50
C TRP A 62 -13.51 3.16 -8.11
N VAL A 63 -12.71 4.22 -8.27
CA VAL A 63 -11.42 4.14 -8.96
C VAL A 63 -10.36 3.53 -8.05
N TRP A 64 -10.27 4.02 -6.83
CA TRP A 64 -9.24 3.63 -5.85
C TRP A 64 -9.80 2.80 -4.70
N ASP A 65 -11.00 2.28 -4.84
CA ASP A 65 -11.58 1.35 -3.86
C ASP A 65 -10.68 0.12 -3.66
N PRO A 66 -10.51 -0.36 -2.43
CA PRO A 66 -9.69 -1.54 -2.15
C PRO A 66 -10.11 -2.80 -2.94
N TRP A 67 -11.41 -2.97 -3.26
CA TRP A 67 -11.87 -4.10 -4.06
C TRP A 67 -11.45 -3.94 -5.53
N THR A 68 -11.60 -2.74 -6.11
CA THR A 68 -11.12 -2.42 -7.46
C THR A 68 -9.61 -2.65 -7.55
N MET A 69 -8.84 -2.16 -6.58
CA MET A 69 -7.40 -2.37 -6.54
C MET A 69 -7.04 -3.86 -6.41
N ARG A 70 -7.73 -4.61 -5.57
CA ARG A 70 -7.53 -6.07 -5.45
C ARG A 70 -7.91 -6.81 -6.72
N ALA A 71 -8.98 -6.39 -7.40
CA ALA A 71 -9.36 -6.95 -8.70
C ALA A 71 -8.25 -6.76 -9.75
N LEU A 72 -7.58 -5.60 -9.79
CA LEU A 72 -6.41 -5.37 -10.63
C LEU A 72 -5.25 -6.32 -10.29
N ALA A 73 -4.97 -6.53 -9.01
CA ALA A 73 -3.95 -7.48 -8.57
C ALA A 73 -4.30 -8.91 -8.98
N VAL A 74 -5.56 -9.32 -8.84
CA VAL A 74 -6.05 -10.65 -9.28
C VAL A 74 -5.92 -10.79 -10.79
N ALA A 75 -6.33 -9.78 -11.57
CA ALA A 75 -6.18 -9.79 -13.02
C ALA A 75 -4.72 -9.93 -13.45
N ALA A 76 -3.81 -9.20 -12.78
CA ALA A 76 -2.37 -9.34 -13.01
C ALA A 76 -1.86 -10.75 -12.67
N CYS A 77 -2.30 -11.35 -11.54
CA CYS A 77 -1.97 -12.72 -11.16
C CYS A 77 -2.44 -13.73 -12.22
N LEU A 78 -3.69 -13.64 -12.68
CA LEU A 78 -4.25 -14.53 -13.69
C LEU A 78 -3.50 -14.42 -15.02
N LEU A 79 -3.22 -13.18 -15.47
CA LEU A 79 -2.47 -12.95 -16.70
C LEU A 79 -1.05 -13.53 -16.63
N LEU A 80 -0.34 -13.34 -15.51
CA LEU A 80 0.98 -13.90 -15.30
C LEU A 80 0.94 -15.43 -15.25
N TRP A 81 -0.09 -16.00 -14.61
CA TRP A 81 -0.30 -17.44 -14.56
C TRP A 81 -0.50 -18.05 -15.94
N TRP A 82 -1.37 -17.45 -16.75
CA TRP A 82 -1.60 -17.89 -18.13
C TRP A 82 -0.38 -17.75 -19.03
N ARG A 83 0.48 -16.76 -18.76
CA ARG A 83 1.78 -16.59 -19.44
C ARG A 83 2.87 -17.52 -18.92
N GLY A 84 2.58 -18.37 -17.94
CA GLY A 84 3.55 -19.30 -17.34
C GLY A 84 4.48 -18.69 -16.31
N ASP A 85 4.36 -17.40 -16.01
CA ASP A 85 5.19 -16.71 -15.01
C ASP A 85 4.60 -16.86 -13.60
N ARG A 86 4.55 -18.11 -13.15
CA ARG A 86 3.98 -18.48 -11.85
C ARG A 86 4.70 -17.81 -10.67
N HIS A 87 6.01 -17.58 -10.79
CA HIS A 87 6.80 -16.95 -9.74
C HIS A 87 6.38 -15.49 -9.50
N ARG A 88 6.18 -14.71 -10.57
CA ARG A 88 5.70 -13.34 -10.43
C ARG A 88 4.24 -13.30 -9.97
N ALA A 89 3.39 -14.19 -10.49
CA ALA A 89 2.01 -14.31 -10.02
C ALA A 89 1.95 -14.58 -8.52
N MET A 90 2.73 -15.54 -8.02
CA MET A 90 2.81 -15.87 -6.60
C MET A 90 3.25 -14.66 -5.75
N ARG A 91 4.23 -13.89 -6.20
CA ARG A 91 4.69 -12.70 -5.47
C ARG A 91 3.61 -11.63 -5.36
N VAL A 92 2.87 -11.36 -6.43
CA VAL A 92 1.75 -10.41 -6.39
C VAL A 92 0.66 -10.91 -5.42
N ALA A 93 0.30 -12.20 -5.49
CA ALA A 93 -0.67 -12.80 -4.59
C ALA A 93 -0.22 -12.71 -3.11
N VAL A 94 1.04 -13.07 -2.84
CA VAL A 94 1.61 -12.98 -1.47
C VAL A 94 1.64 -11.54 -0.98
N ALA A 95 2.03 -10.57 -1.83
CA ALA A 95 2.02 -9.16 -1.45
C ALA A 95 0.62 -8.69 -1.04
N ALA A 96 -0.41 -9.01 -1.83
CA ALA A 96 -1.79 -8.63 -1.54
C ALA A 96 -2.32 -9.31 -0.27
N LEU A 97 -2.01 -10.60 -0.09
CA LEU A 97 -2.41 -11.37 1.09
C LEU A 97 -1.76 -10.82 2.36
N VAL A 98 -0.42 -10.67 2.35
CA VAL A 98 0.33 -10.16 3.51
C VAL A 98 -0.12 -8.75 3.86
N ALA A 99 -0.35 -7.89 2.84
CA ALA A 99 -0.89 -6.56 3.07
C ALA A 99 -2.25 -6.62 3.78
N SER A 100 -3.15 -7.50 3.34
CA SER A 100 -4.47 -7.66 3.96
C SER A 100 -4.35 -8.16 5.41
N VAL A 101 -3.50 -9.14 5.67
CA VAL A 101 -3.28 -9.69 7.03
C VAL A 101 -2.68 -8.62 7.95
N VAL A 102 -1.63 -7.92 7.51
CA VAL A 102 -0.98 -6.86 8.30
C VAL A 102 -1.97 -5.72 8.57
N GLN A 103 -2.73 -5.30 7.57
CA GLN A 103 -3.74 -4.26 7.72
C GLN A 103 -4.79 -4.65 8.76
N GLN A 104 -5.40 -5.83 8.65
CA GLN A 104 -6.44 -6.27 9.58
C GLN A 104 -5.88 -6.52 10.99
N GLY A 105 -4.69 -7.09 11.08
CA GLY A 105 -4.00 -7.26 12.36
C GLY A 105 -3.75 -5.94 13.07
N LEU A 106 -3.22 -4.93 12.37
CA LEU A 106 -2.99 -3.61 12.95
C LEU A 106 -4.30 -2.90 13.30
N LYS A 107 -5.36 -3.03 12.48
CA LYS A 107 -6.68 -2.50 12.82
C LYS A 107 -7.22 -3.08 14.12
N ALA A 108 -7.10 -4.39 14.31
CA ALA A 108 -7.54 -5.07 15.51
C ALA A 108 -6.68 -4.70 16.75
N LEU A 109 -5.36 -4.55 16.56
CA LEU A 109 -4.43 -4.25 17.65
C LEU A 109 -4.49 -2.78 18.12
N VAL A 110 -4.58 -1.84 17.17
CA VAL A 110 -4.56 -0.41 17.47
C VAL A 110 -5.94 0.12 17.85
N GLY A 111 -6.99 -0.38 17.20
CA GLY A 111 -8.38 -0.03 17.51
C GLY A 111 -8.71 1.46 17.41
N ARG A 112 -7.95 2.23 16.61
CA ARG A 112 -8.08 3.69 16.55
C ARG A 112 -9.44 4.11 16.00
N GLU A 113 -10.12 5.00 16.72
CA GLU A 113 -11.36 5.63 16.28
C GLU A 113 -11.12 6.58 15.09
N ARG A 114 -12.15 6.73 14.27
CA ARG A 114 -12.13 7.65 13.12
C ARG A 114 -12.47 9.06 13.56
N PRO A 115 -12.17 10.09 12.71
CA PRO A 115 -12.78 11.40 12.89
C PRO A 115 -14.30 11.30 12.91
N GLU A 116 -14.94 12.01 13.84
CA GLU A 116 -16.39 12.13 13.96
C GLU A 116 -16.80 13.58 13.70
N TRP A 117 -17.83 13.75 12.88
CA TRP A 117 -18.30 15.05 12.45
C TRP A 117 -19.80 15.20 12.69
N PRO A 118 -20.29 16.40 13.09
CA PRO A 118 -21.72 16.67 13.18
C PRO A 118 -22.43 16.58 11.82
N ASP A 119 -21.72 16.89 10.74
CA ASP A 119 -22.17 16.92 9.34
C ASP A 119 -21.25 16.06 8.45
N PRO A 120 -21.24 14.74 8.59
CA PRO A 120 -20.29 13.89 7.90
C PRO A 120 -20.53 13.92 6.38
N VAL A 121 -19.44 14.16 5.63
CA VAL A 121 -19.49 14.14 4.16
C VAL A 121 -19.28 12.75 3.59
N ASP A 122 -18.84 11.80 4.39
CA ASP A 122 -18.70 10.38 4.04
C ASP A 122 -18.74 9.52 5.31
N SER A 123 -18.87 8.21 5.15
CA SER A 123 -18.87 7.25 6.25
C SER A 123 -17.91 6.11 5.98
N ALA A 124 -17.32 5.57 7.03
CA ALA A 124 -16.48 4.38 6.94
C ALA A 124 -16.58 3.56 8.21
N HIS A 125 -16.61 2.25 8.04
CA HIS A 125 -16.69 1.29 9.13
C HIS A 125 -15.29 0.77 9.50
N PHE A 126 -15.17 0.11 10.66
CA PHE A 126 -13.92 -0.45 11.20
C PHE A 126 -12.90 0.61 11.65
N ALA A 127 -11.87 0.14 12.37
CA ALA A 127 -10.81 0.98 12.91
C ALA A 127 -10.09 1.81 11.83
N ALA A 128 -9.65 3.00 12.21
CA ALA A 128 -9.02 3.95 11.30
C ALA A 128 -7.60 3.53 10.89
N TYR A 129 -6.79 3.04 11.83
CA TYR A 129 -5.36 2.81 11.64
C TYR A 129 -5.02 1.35 11.27
N PRO A 130 -4.16 1.12 10.27
CA PRO A 130 -3.77 2.04 9.20
C PRO A 130 -4.84 2.19 8.12
N SER A 131 -4.70 3.19 7.22
CA SER A 131 -5.61 3.36 6.09
C SER A 131 -5.50 2.21 5.09
N GLY A 132 -6.60 1.47 4.95
CA GLY A 132 -6.68 0.33 4.05
C GLY A 132 -6.63 0.71 2.57
N HIS A 133 -7.24 1.82 2.19
CA HIS A 133 -7.18 2.38 0.84
C HIS A 133 -5.75 2.74 0.46
N ALA A 134 -5.07 3.53 1.30
CA ALA A 134 -3.69 3.96 1.05
C ALA A 134 -2.72 2.77 0.95
N MET A 135 -2.82 1.80 1.87
CA MET A 135 -1.96 0.62 1.88
C MET A 135 -2.20 -0.28 0.68
N THR A 136 -3.47 -0.57 0.33
CA THR A 136 -3.81 -1.44 -0.79
C THR A 136 -3.36 -0.81 -2.11
N ALA A 137 -3.64 0.48 -2.34
CA ALA A 137 -3.20 1.17 -3.55
C ALA A 137 -1.67 1.18 -3.68
N THR A 138 -0.94 1.42 -2.58
CA THR A 138 0.54 1.39 -2.59
C THR A 138 1.08 0.01 -2.97
N VAL A 139 0.52 -1.06 -2.40
CA VAL A 139 0.95 -2.43 -2.69
C VAL A 139 0.63 -2.81 -4.13
N VAL A 140 -0.58 -2.52 -4.59
CA VAL A 140 -1.00 -2.86 -5.96
C VAL A 140 -0.20 -2.06 -6.98
N CYS A 141 -0.16 -0.74 -6.87
CA CYS A 141 0.61 0.10 -7.78
C CYS A 141 2.11 -0.25 -7.78
N GLY A 142 2.70 -0.45 -6.59
CA GLY A 142 4.10 -0.82 -6.47
C GLY A 142 4.43 -2.17 -7.08
N THR A 143 3.56 -3.18 -6.93
CA THR A 143 3.76 -4.49 -7.56
C THR A 143 3.54 -4.43 -9.07
N LEU A 144 2.56 -3.66 -9.57
CA LEU A 144 2.38 -3.45 -11.00
C LEU A 144 3.56 -2.74 -11.65
N LEU A 145 4.13 -1.71 -10.99
CA LEU A 145 5.36 -1.07 -11.45
C LEU A 145 6.55 -2.04 -11.49
N TRP A 146 6.67 -2.92 -10.49
CA TRP A 146 7.70 -3.95 -10.47
C TRP A 146 7.56 -4.95 -11.62
N LEU A 147 6.32 -5.21 -12.10
CA LEU A 147 6.05 -6.09 -13.23
C LEU A 147 6.39 -5.48 -14.59
N LEU A 148 6.66 -4.17 -14.67
CA LEU A 148 6.98 -3.54 -15.94
C LEU A 148 8.19 -4.22 -16.61
N PRO A 149 8.09 -4.56 -17.89
CA PRO A 149 9.22 -5.11 -18.64
C PRO A 149 10.41 -4.16 -18.68
N GLU A 150 11.63 -4.68 -18.61
CA GLU A 150 12.85 -3.86 -18.69
C GLU A 150 12.97 -3.09 -20.02
N LYS A 151 12.34 -3.62 -21.08
CA LYS A 151 12.31 -3.00 -22.42
C LYS A 151 11.17 -1.99 -22.60
N THR A 152 10.43 -1.66 -21.54
CA THR A 152 9.36 -0.64 -21.62
C THR A 152 9.94 0.70 -22.07
N PRO A 153 9.39 1.34 -23.13
CA PRO A 153 9.82 2.65 -23.57
C PRO A 153 9.78 3.67 -22.42
N ARG A 154 10.73 4.60 -22.39
CA ARG A 154 10.84 5.61 -21.32
C ARG A 154 9.53 6.36 -21.07
N ALA A 155 8.82 6.74 -22.14
CA ALA A 155 7.52 7.42 -22.02
C ALA A 155 6.46 6.52 -21.36
N GLY A 156 6.38 5.24 -21.72
CA GLY A 156 5.48 4.28 -21.10
C GLY A 156 5.79 4.02 -19.63
N ALA A 157 7.07 3.89 -19.29
CA ALA A 157 7.51 3.74 -17.91
C ALA A 157 7.20 5.01 -17.09
N ALA A 158 7.46 6.20 -17.63
CA ALA A 158 7.13 7.47 -16.98
C ALA A 158 5.60 7.60 -16.74
N ALA A 159 4.79 7.28 -17.74
CA ALA A 159 3.33 7.30 -17.61
C ALA A 159 2.83 6.33 -16.52
N ALA A 160 3.39 5.11 -16.45
CA ALA A 160 3.05 4.14 -15.41
C ALA A 160 3.43 4.66 -14.00
N TRP A 161 4.61 5.28 -13.86
CA TRP A 161 5.03 5.90 -12.60
C TRP A 161 4.12 7.06 -12.19
N ILE A 162 3.80 7.97 -13.13
CA ILE A 162 2.89 9.09 -12.86
C ILE A 162 1.53 8.55 -12.41
N LEU A 163 0.96 7.59 -13.13
CA LEU A 163 -0.32 7.00 -12.78
C LEU A 163 -0.29 6.36 -11.39
N ALA A 164 0.78 5.61 -11.06
CA ALA A 164 0.93 4.99 -9.76
C ALA A 164 1.04 6.03 -8.63
N VAL A 165 1.87 7.07 -8.81
CA VAL A 165 2.05 8.14 -7.82
C VAL A 165 0.74 8.90 -7.62
N VAL A 166 0.07 9.29 -8.71
CA VAL A 166 -1.23 9.98 -8.64
C VAL A 166 -2.27 9.11 -7.93
N SER A 167 -2.32 7.80 -8.21
CA SER A 167 -3.25 6.89 -7.54
C SER A 167 -2.94 6.76 -6.04
N VAL A 168 -1.67 6.55 -5.66
CA VAL A 168 -1.27 6.37 -4.27
C VAL A 168 -1.49 7.64 -3.45
N LEU A 169 -1.07 8.79 -3.96
CA LEU A 169 -1.27 10.06 -3.26
C LEU A 169 -2.75 10.47 -3.29
N GLY A 170 -3.38 10.33 -4.45
CA GLY A 170 -4.78 10.73 -4.64
C GLY A 170 -5.73 9.98 -3.71
N VAL A 171 -5.60 8.65 -3.59
CA VAL A 171 -6.44 7.89 -2.66
C VAL A 171 -6.23 8.32 -1.21
N GLY A 172 -4.99 8.57 -0.79
CA GLY A 172 -4.73 9.06 0.57
C GLY A 172 -5.36 10.41 0.82
N LEU A 173 -5.17 11.35 -0.12
CA LEU A 173 -5.74 12.70 -0.04
C LEU A 173 -7.28 12.68 -0.05
N THR A 174 -7.92 11.83 -0.87
CA THR A 174 -9.38 11.71 -0.84
C THR A 174 -9.90 11.18 0.50
N ARG A 175 -9.20 10.23 1.14
CA ARG A 175 -9.61 9.73 2.47
C ARG A 175 -9.46 10.76 3.58
N LEU A 176 -8.47 11.64 3.50
CA LEU A 176 -8.32 12.79 4.39
C LEU A 176 -9.42 13.82 4.14
N TYR A 177 -9.62 14.18 2.88
CA TYR A 177 -10.60 15.18 2.46
C TYR A 177 -12.04 14.78 2.82
N LEU A 178 -12.36 13.50 2.67
CA LEU A 178 -13.66 12.94 3.07
C LEU A 178 -13.82 12.80 4.61
N GLY A 179 -12.81 13.15 5.38
CA GLY A 179 -12.87 13.17 6.84
C GLY A 179 -13.01 11.80 7.50
N VAL A 180 -12.60 10.73 6.83
CA VAL A 180 -12.75 9.34 7.32
C VAL A 180 -11.45 8.72 7.82
N HIS A 181 -10.33 9.41 7.70
CA HIS A 181 -9.01 9.01 8.20
C HIS A 181 -8.20 10.20 8.73
N TRP A 182 -7.34 9.91 9.69
CA TRP A 182 -6.32 10.82 10.16
C TRP A 182 -5.11 10.82 9.21
N PHE A 183 -4.32 11.90 9.19
CA PHE A 183 -3.12 11.98 8.35
C PHE A 183 -2.14 10.84 8.64
N SER A 184 -1.92 10.54 9.91
CA SER A 184 -1.02 9.46 10.32
C SER A 184 -1.51 8.07 9.91
N ASP A 185 -2.83 7.83 9.77
CA ASP A 185 -3.36 6.55 9.26
C ASP A 185 -2.98 6.35 7.79
N VAL A 186 -3.08 7.41 6.99
CA VAL A 186 -2.74 7.40 5.56
C VAL A 186 -1.25 7.24 5.36
N LEU A 187 -0.45 8.00 6.13
CA LEU A 187 1.01 7.90 6.11
C LEU A 187 1.48 6.49 6.47
N ALA A 188 0.90 5.89 7.52
CA ALA A 188 1.19 4.50 7.89
C ALA A 188 0.85 3.52 6.76
N GLY A 189 -0.30 3.71 6.08
CA GLY A 189 -0.69 2.91 4.93
C GLY A 189 0.33 2.95 3.81
N TRP A 190 0.82 4.15 3.46
CA TRP A 190 1.87 4.31 2.44
C TRP A 190 3.20 3.66 2.86
N LEU A 191 3.67 3.93 4.07
CA LEU A 191 4.94 3.38 4.58
C LEU A 191 4.93 1.85 4.63
N LEU A 192 3.87 1.25 5.18
CA LEU A 192 3.69 -0.19 5.24
C LEU A 192 3.58 -0.79 3.84
N GLY A 193 2.86 -0.14 2.93
CA GLY A 193 2.74 -0.55 1.54
C GLY A 193 4.09 -0.61 0.84
N VAL A 194 4.91 0.44 0.95
CA VAL A 194 6.26 0.48 0.37
C VAL A 194 7.16 -0.60 0.97
N ALA A 195 7.12 -0.77 2.30
CA ALA A 195 7.91 -1.80 2.98
C ALA A 195 7.56 -3.21 2.48
N LEU A 196 6.26 -3.52 2.30
CA LEU A 196 5.80 -4.81 1.80
C LEU A 196 6.17 -5.05 0.34
N VAL A 197 6.03 -4.04 -0.52
CA VAL A 197 6.47 -4.13 -1.92
C VAL A 197 7.98 -4.42 -1.97
N ALA A 198 8.78 -3.70 -1.21
CA ALA A 198 10.22 -3.91 -1.15
C ALA A 198 10.57 -5.33 -0.67
N LEU A 199 9.88 -5.82 0.37
CA LEU A 199 10.08 -7.18 0.91
C LEU A 199 9.78 -8.25 -0.15
N VAL A 200 8.62 -8.19 -0.79
CA VAL A 200 8.15 -9.22 -1.72
C VAL A 200 8.94 -9.19 -3.03
N THR A 201 9.29 -8.02 -3.54
CA THR A 201 10.04 -7.89 -4.79
C THR A 201 11.48 -8.36 -4.68
N GLN A 202 12.06 -8.32 -3.48
CA GLN A 202 13.43 -8.78 -3.22
C GLN A 202 13.51 -10.22 -2.71
N TRP A 203 12.38 -10.84 -2.37
CA TRP A 203 12.39 -12.22 -1.94
C TRP A 203 12.91 -13.13 -3.05
N ARG A 204 14.07 -13.74 -2.84
CA ARG A 204 14.63 -14.78 -3.72
C ARG A 204 14.32 -16.13 -3.10
N PRO A 205 13.54 -17.00 -3.76
CA PRO A 205 13.45 -18.39 -3.33
C PRO A 205 14.88 -18.95 -3.30
N ARG A 206 15.24 -19.62 -2.20
CA ARG A 206 16.49 -20.40 -2.19
C ARG A 206 16.38 -21.41 -3.31
N SER A 207 17.17 -21.26 -4.37
CA SER A 207 17.37 -22.31 -5.35
C SER A 207 17.89 -23.53 -4.59
N GLY A 208 17.09 -24.58 -4.51
CA GLY A 208 17.55 -25.85 -3.96
C GLY A 208 18.83 -26.24 -4.70
N ARG A 209 19.94 -26.30 -3.99
CA ARG A 209 21.17 -26.88 -4.52
C ARG A 209 20.81 -28.30 -4.91
N PRO A 210 21.05 -28.73 -6.16
CA PRO A 210 20.89 -30.14 -6.49
C PRO A 210 21.76 -30.97 -5.51
N PRO A 211 21.29 -32.12 -5.03
CA PRO A 211 22.12 -32.96 -4.21
C PRO A 211 23.42 -33.29 -4.99
N ALA A 212 24.54 -33.13 -4.31
CA ALA A 212 25.84 -33.48 -4.89
C ALA A 212 25.74 -34.92 -5.40
N SER A 213 26.04 -35.10 -6.69
CA SER A 213 26.11 -36.44 -7.29
C SER A 213 27.10 -37.31 -6.47
N PRO A 214 26.75 -38.53 -6.08
CA PRO A 214 27.71 -39.45 -5.46
C PRO A 214 28.88 -39.59 -6.40
N GLY A 215 30.10 -39.41 -5.87
CA GLY A 215 31.33 -39.42 -6.64
C GLY A 215 31.44 -40.64 -7.57
N ALA A 216 31.78 -40.40 -8.81
CA ALA A 216 32.17 -41.45 -9.74
C ALA A 216 33.39 -42.19 -9.16
N PRO A 217 33.42 -43.54 -9.17
CA PRO A 217 34.59 -44.28 -8.76
C PRO A 217 35.76 -43.93 -9.69
N GLY A 218 36.91 -43.59 -9.10
CA GLY A 218 38.13 -43.31 -9.83
C GLY A 218 38.59 -44.51 -10.65
N PRO A 219 39.30 -44.29 -11.78
CA PRO A 219 39.86 -45.36 -12.58
C PRO A 219 40.93 -46.11 -11.76
N ALA A 220 40.88 -47.43 -11.87
CA ALA A 220 41.85 -48.37 -11.30
C ALA A 220 43.15 -48.34 -12.07
#